data_b391d8667f86d31f3bdfa27299a1f3a3
#
_entry.id   b391d8667f86d31f3bdfa27299a1f3a3
#
_cell.length_a   1.000
_cell.length_b   1.000
_cell.length_c   1.000
_cell.angle_alpha   90.00
_cell.angle_beta   90.00
_cell.angle_gamma   90.00
#
_symmetry.space_group_name_H-M   'P 1'
#
loop_
_entity.id
_entity.type
_entity.pdbx_description
1 polymer ?
#
loop_
_entity_poly.entity_id
_entity_poly.type
_entity_poly.pdbx_seq_one_letter_code
_entity_poly.pdbx_strand_id
1 'polypeptide(L)'
;MEPYEYGNIPQTRARVFIVGFLDDATCFRFSFPEKIELTQTLGTLFDRSEKHSECYYYGADHYFYNDLQKFVNRKDCIYKIFDWGFNKKPYELCPALTAYMEKCLERVPIILDDYGIRRLTPYECLKLQGFPDDYKFAPGTPMRKAYKQVGNSVCVPVIRRIAKQIKMVME
;
A
#
# COMPACT_ATOMS: atom_id res chain seq x y z
N MET A 1 -12.38 3.15 8.39
CA MET A 1 -12.29 3.84 7.07
C MET A 1 -11.28 3.08 6.22
N GLU A 2 -11.60 2.88 4.95
CA GLU A 2 -10.77 2.19 3.97
C GLU A 2 -10.07 3.20 3.05
N PRO A 3 -8.80 2.97 2.63
CA PRO A 3 -8.09 3.84 1.71
C PRO A 3 -8.81 4.03 0.36
N TYR A 4 -9.41 2.98 -0.19
CA TYR A 4 -10.13 3.06 -1.46
C TYR A 4 -11.43 3.86 -1.39
N GLU A 5 -12.05 3.99 -0.20
CA GLU A 5 -13.27 4.77 0.00
C GLU A 5 -13.02 6.22 0.42
N TYR A 6 -11.89 6.48 1.10
CA TYR A 6 -11.65 7.77 1.74
C TYR A 6 -10.34 8.46 1.32
N GLY A 7 -9.48 7.77 0.58
CA GLY A 7 -8.15 8.25 0.21
C GLY A 7 -7.84 8.23 -1.28
N ASN A 8 -8.75 7.70 -2.12
CA ASN A 8 -8.49 7.44 -3.54
C ASN A 8 -7.22 6.60 -3.76
N ILE A 9 -6.98 5.62 -2.90
CA ILE A 9 -5.84 4.69 -3.02
C ILE A 9 -6.39 3.28 -3.19
N PRO A 10 -5.99 2.52 -4.22
CA PRO A 10 -6.50 1.17 -4.50
C PRO A 10 -5.94 0.13 -3.52
N GLN A 11 -6.26 0.29 -2.22
CA GLN A 11 -5.83 -0.58 -1.13
C GLN A 11 -6.98 -0.86 -0.17
N THR A 12 -7.09 -2.13 0.29
CA THR A 12 -7.91 -2.52 1.42
C THR A 12 -7.06 -2.47 2.69
N ARG A 13 -7.37 -1.56 3.61
CA ARG A 13 -6.68 -1.37 4.89
C ARG A 13 -7.62 -0.70 5.88
N ALA A 14 -8.69 -1.38 6.30
CA ALA A 14 -9.61 -0.85 7.29
C ALA A 14 -8.88 -0.42 8.56
N ARG A 15 -9.16 0.79 9.02
CA ARG A 15 -8.67 1.33 10.29
C ARG A 15 -9.78 2.08 11.00
N VAL A 16 -9.79 1.96 12.34
CA VAL A 16 -10.64 2.77 13.21
C VAL A 16 -9.88 4.05 13.54
N PHE A 17 -10.57 5.17 13.45
CA PHE A 17 -10.07 6.48 13.86
C PHE A 17 -10.94 6.98 15.00
N ILE A 18 -10.31 7.45 16.08
CA ILE A 18 -10.97 8.05 17.22
C ILE A 18 -10.47 9.48 17.31
N VAL A 19 -11.41 10.43 17.27
CA VAL A 19 -11.13 11.87 17.41
C VAL A 19 -11.85 12.35 18.64
N GLY A 20 -11.14 13.08 19.50
CA GLY A 20 -11.68 13.65 20.73
C GLY A 20 -11.35 15.14 20.83
N PHE A 21 -12.23 15.90 21.48
CA PHE A 21 -12.06 17.32 21.76
C PHE A 21 -12.23 17.56 23.26
N LEU A 22 -11.62 18.64 23.76
CA LEU A 22 -11.72 19.01 25.18
C LEU A 22 -13.09 19.62 25.54
N ASP A 23 -13.78 20.18 24.56
CA ASP A 23 -15.09 20.80 24.74
C ASP A 23 -16.17 20.13 23.89
N ASP A 24 -17.36 20.05 24.43
CA ASP A 24 -18.51 19.41 23.80
C ASP A 24 -18.98 20.15 22.54
N ALA A 25 -18.91 21.48 22.51
CA ALA A 25 -19.38 22.28 21.39
C ALA A 25 -18.57 22.00 20.13
N THR A 26 -17.25 21.88 20.23
CA THR A 26 -16.37 21.47 19.13
C THR A 26 -16.62 20.02 18.74
N CYS A 27 -16.81 19.13 19.73
CA CYS A 27 -17.11 17.72 19.49
C CYS A 27 -18.42 17.56 18.68
N PHE A 28 -19.49 18.27 19.01
CA PHE A 28 -20.76 18.20 18.28
C PHE A 28 -20.70 18.76 16.85
N ARG A 29 -19.79 19.68 16.56
CA ARG A 29 -19.58 20.21 15.20
C ARG A 29 -18.76 19.30 14.31
N PHE A 30 -17.98 18.37 14.89
CA PHE A 30 -17.11 17.49 14.13
C PHE A 30 -17.88 16.37 13.43
N SER A 31 -17.53 16.15 12.17
CA SER A 31 -17.95 14.97 11.40
C SER A 31 -16.77 14.38 10.64
N PHE A 32 -16.74 13.06 10.52
CA PHE A 32 -15.75 12.41 9.65
C PHE A 32 -16.00 12.77 8.18
N PRO A 33 -14.93 12.77 7.33
CA PRO A 33 -15.10 13.04 5.90
C PRO A 33 -16.01 11.99 5.24
N GLU A 34 -16.77 12.42 4.24
CA GLU A 34 -17.58 11.52 3.43
C GLU A 34 -16.71 10.60 2.54
N LYS A 35 -17.30 9.53 2.04
CA LYS A 35 -16.65 8.66 1.05
C LYS A 35 -16.43 9.43 -0.26
N ILE A 36 -15.42 9.00 -1.02
CA ILE A 36 -15.13 9.51 -2.36
C ILE A 36 -15.03 8.35 -3.35
N GLU A 37 -15.19 8.65 -4.61
CA GLU A 37 -15.01 7.69 -5.68
C GLU A 37 -13.53 7.32 -5.83
N LEU A 38 -13.26 6.03 -6.03
CA LEU A 38 -11.93 5.52 -6.37
C LEU A 38 -11.70 5.69 -7.87
N THR A 39 -10.80 6.58 -8.25
CA THR A 39 -10.40 6.83 -9.64
C THR A 39 -9.04 6.24 -9.99
N GLN A 40 -8.18 6.01 -8.99
CA GLN A 40 -6.88 5.38 -9.17
C GLN A 40 -6.99 3.85 -9.25
N THR A 41 -6.19 3.25 -10.12
CA THR A 41 -6.09 1.79 -10.26
C THR A 41 -4.67 1.33 -9.97
N LEU A 42 -4.48 0.03 -9.67
CA LEU A 42 -3.14 -0.56 -9.52
C LEU A 42 -2.35 -0.53 -10.83
N GLY A 43 -3.05 -0.52 -11.98
CA GLY A 43 -2.41 -0.42 -13.29
C GLY A 43 -1.75 0.93 -13.53
N THR A 44 -2.35 2.02 -13.02
CA THR A 44 -1.85 3.39 -13.20
C THR A 44 -0.90 3.86 -12.09
N LEU A 45 -0.88 3.16 -10.95
CA LEU A 45 -0.13 3.59 -9.77
C LEU A 45 1.38 3.32 -9.90
N PHE A 46 1.79 2.32 -10.68
CA PHE A 46 3.18 1.89 -10.79
C PHE A 46 3.71 2.05 -12.22
N ASP A 47 4.91 2.57 -12.36
CA ASP A 47 5.65 2.49 -13.62
C ASP A 47 6.18 1.07 -13.78
N ARG A 48 5.74 0.40 -14.85
CA ARG A 48 6.12 -0.99 -15.14
C ARG A 48 7.20 -1.09 -16.21
N SER A 49 7.60 0.05 -16.78
CA SER A 49 8.68 0.15 -17.76
C SER A 49 10.05 0.43 -17.12
N GLU A 50 10.09 0.77 -15.82
CA GLU A 50 11.33 0.97 -15.09
C GLU A 50 11.92 -0.37 -14.63
N LYS A 51 13.16 -0.66 -15.01
CA LYS A 51 13.89 -1.82 -14.51
C LYS A 51 14.42 -1.56 -13.11
N HIS A 52 14.07 -2.42 -12.18
CA HIS A 52 14.54 -2.38 -10.81
C HIS A 52 15.75 -3.29 -10.58
N SER A 53 16.35 -3.22 -9.37
CA SER A 53 17.44 -4.14 -8.97
C SER A 53 16.95 -5.60 -8.99
N GLU A 54 17.83 -6.51 -9.39
CA GLU A 54 17.54 -7.95 -9.49
C GLU A 54 17.03 -8.57 -8.17
N CYS A 55 17.37 -7.98 -7.03
CA CYS A 55 16.89 -8.47 -5.73
C CYS A 55 15.37 -8.38 -5.53
N TYR A 56 14.65 -7.65 -6.39
CA TYR A 56 13.19 -7.58 -6.36
C TYR A 56 12.54 -8.66 -7.22
N TYR A 57 13.24 -9.20 -8.22
CA TYR A 57 12.70 -10.17 -9.17
C TYR A 57 12.74 -11.59 -8.61
N TYR A 58 11.79 -12.41 -9.05
CA TYR A 58 11.73 -13.83 -8.74
C TYR A 58 12.41 -14.63 -9.84
N GLY A 59 13.49 -15.33 -9.51
CA GLY A 59 14.22 -16.22 -10.40
C GLY A 59 13.78 -17.68 -10.27
N ALA A 60 14.36 -18.55 -11.11
CA ALA A 60 14.04 -19.98 -11.15
C ALA A 60 14.41 -20.73 -9.86
N ASP A 61 15.25 -20.16 -9.03
CA ASP A 61 15.66 -20.66 -7.72
C ASP A 61 14.60 -20.42 -6.63
N HIS A 62 13.58 -19.59 -6.93
CA HIS A 62 12.55 -19.30 -5.95
C HIS A 62 11.53 -20.44 -5.84
N TYR A 63 11.23 -20.83 -4.65
CA TYR A 63 10.32 -21.93 -4.28
C TYR A 63 8.95 -21.92 -5.00
N PHE A 64 8.35 -20.72 -5.21
CA PHE A 64 7.08 -20.58 -5.94
C PHE A 64 7.23 -20.22 -7.43
N TYR A 65 8.43 -20.27 -8.00
CA TYR A 65 8.68 -19.74 -9.35
C TYR A 65 7.74 -20.29 -10.42
N ASN A 66 7.52 -21.62 -10.43
CA ASN A 66 6.63 -22.27 -11.39
C ASN A 66 5.17 -21.81 -11.25
N ASP A 67 4.69 -21.62 -10.02
CA ASP A 67 3.34 -21.11 -9.77
C ASP A 67 3.26 -19.63 -10.17
N LEU A 68 4.28 -18.83 -9.86
CA LEU A 68 4.34 -17.42 -10.24
C LEU A 68 4.28 -17.28 -11.76
N GLN A 69 5.09 -18.02 -12.52
CA GLN A 69 5.07 -17.98 -13.99
C GLN A 69 3.72 -18.39 -14.57
N LYS A 70 3.06 -19.36 -13.98
CA LYS A 70 1.77 -19.86 -14.46
C LYS A 70 0.61 -18.91 -14.21
N PHE A 71 0.60 -18.20 -13.10
CA PHE A 71 -0.58 -17.45 -12.64
C PHE A 71 -0.41 -15.94 -12.63
N VAL A 72 0.83 -15.40 -12.60
CA VAL A 72 1.09 -13.96 -12.66
C VAL A 72 1.18 -13.54 -14.13
N ASN A 73 0.04 -13.18 -14.71
CA ASN A 73 -0.10 -12.91 -16.14
C ASN A 73 -0.80 -11.58 -16.48
N ARG A 74 -1.21 -10.81 -15.46
CA ARG A 74 -1.84 -9.49 -15.60
C ARG A 74 -0.96 -8.40 -15.01
N LYS A 75 -0.87 -7.24 -15.71
CA LYS A 75 -0.11 -6.07 -15.27
C LYS A 75 -0.93 -5.06 -14.46
N ASP A 76 -2.26 -5.14 -14.47
CA ASP A 76 -3.18 -4.18 -13.85
C ASP A 76 -3.57 -4.53 -12.41
N CYS A 77 -2.98 -5.56 -11.83
CA CYS A 77 -3.35 -6.12 -10.53
C CYS A 77 -2.11 -6.48 -9.69
N ILE A 78 -2.37 -6.97 -8.49
CA ILE A 78 -1.36 -7.45 -7.54
C ILE A 78 -1.63 -8.92 -7.21
N TYR A 79 -0.55 -9.66 -6.96
CA TYR A 79 -0.59 -11.03 -6.43
C TYR A 79 0.07 -11.07 -5.05
N LYS A 80 -0.17 -12.14 -4.30
CA LYS A 80 0.35 -12.27 -2.94
C LYS A 80 0.63 -13.73 -2.56
N ILE A 81 1.72 -13.93 -1.84
CA ILE A 81 2.04 -15.18 -1.15
C ILE A 81 1.60 -15.05 0.31
N PHE A 82 0.97 -16.09 0.84
CA PHE A 82 0.52 -16.21 2.23
C PHE A 82 1.23 -17.39 2.92
N ASP A 83 1.07 -17.53 4.23
CA ASP A 83 1.68 -18.65 4.99
C ASP A 83 1.24 -20.03 4.47
N TRP A 84 0.03 -20.11 3.92
CA TRP A 84 -0.52 -21.34 3.34
C TRP A 84 -0.20 -21.53 1.84
N GLY A 85 0.57 -20.61 1.23
CA GLY A 85 1.00 -20.71 -0.15
C GLY A 85 0.69 -19.47 -1.00
N PHE A 86 0.92 -19.61 -2.31
CA PHE A 86 0.66 -18.56 -3.30
C PHE A 86 -0.83 -18.46 -3.62
N ASN A 87 -1.41 -17.26 -3.52
CA ASN A 87 -2.76 -17.02 -3.99
C ASN A 87 -2.76 -16.81 -5.52
N LYS A 88 -3.37 -17.76 -6.21
CA LYS A 88 -3.43 -17.81 -7.69
C LYS A 88 -4.37 -16.75 -8.30
N LYS A 89 -5.23 -16.12 -7.47
CA LYS A 89 -6.15 -15.08 -7.93
C LYS A 89 -5.50 -13.70 -7.77
N PRO A 90 -5.61 -12.83 -8.79
CA PRO A 90 -5.16 -11.45 -8.68
C PRO A 90 -6.06 -10.62 -7.74
N TYR A 91 -5.49 -9.56 -7.21
CA TYR A 91 -6.19 -8.53 -6.45
C TYR A 91 -6.26 -7.24 -7.26
N GLU A 92 -7.44 -6.68 -7.40
CA GLU A 92 -7.67 -5.37 -8.02
C GLU A 92 -7.49 -4.21 -7.03
N LEU A 93 -7.63 -4.52 -5.72
CA LEU A 93 -7.23 -3.64 -4.62
C LEU A 93 -6.09 -4.32 -3.85
N CYS A 94 -5.02 -3.59 -3.58
CA CYS A 94 -3.90 -4.13 -2.80
C CYS A 94 -4.34 -4.50 -1.38
N PRO A 95 -4.16 -5.73 -0.93
CA PRO A 95 -4.35 -6.07 0.48
C PRO A 95 -3.43 -5.26 1.39
N ALA A 96 -3.83 -5.07 2.65
CA ALA A 96 -3.09 -4.29 3.62
C ALA A 96 -1.60 -4.67 3.67
N LEU A 97 -0.75 -3.65 3.52
CA LEU A 97 0.68 -3.76 3.78
C LEU A 97 0.91 -3.90 5.29
N THR A 98 1.75 -4.82 5.70
CA THR A 98 2.02 -5.10 7.11
C THR A 98 3.50 -4.96 7.45
N ALA A 99 3.81 -4.61 8.69
CA ALA A 99 5.19 -4.56 9.18
C ALA A 99 5.91 -5.93 9.08
N TYR A 100 5.14 -7.02 8.97
CA TYR A 100 5.69 -8.36 8.83
C TYR A 100 6.50 -8.56 7.54
N MET A 101 6.35 -7.69 6.54
CA MET A 101 7.20 -7.64 5.34
C MET A 101 8.71 -7.49 5.68
N GLU A 102 9.04 -6.92 6.84
CA GLU A 102 10.43 -6.89 7.35
C GLU A 102 11.00 -8.30 7.55
N LYS A 103 10.19 -9.19 8.11
CA LYS A 103 10.61 -10.56 8.45
C LYS A 103 10.51 -11.51 7.26
N CYS A 104 9.47 -11.34 6.45
CA CYS A 104 9.14 -12.23 5.34
C CYS A 104 8.88 -11.40 4.07
N LEU A 105 9.85 -11.38 3.15
CA LEU A 105 9.76 -10.62 1.90
C LEU A 105 8.72 -11.19 0.92
N GLU A 106 8.33 -12.45 1.08
CA GLU A 106 7.23 -13.08 0.33
C GLU A 106 5.89 -12.44 0.65
N ARG A 107 5.78 -11.72 1.79
CA ARG A 107 4.58 -10.96 2.15
C ARG A 107 4.44 -9.62 1.43
N VAL A 108 5.51 -9.16 0.77
CA VAL A 108 5.43 -8.00 -0.11
C VAL A 108 4.57 -8.34 -1.31
N PRO A 109 3.65 -7.47 -1.72
CA PRO A 109 2.85 -7.70 -2.91
C PRO A 109 3.70 -7.88 -4.16
N ILE A 110 3.21 -8.73 -5.07
CA ILE A 110 3.88 -9.14 -6.30
C ILE A 110 3.17 -8.50 -7.49
N ILE A 111 3.93 -8.02 -8.46
CA ILE A 111 3.44 -7.50 -9.73
C ILE A 111 4.21 -8.13 -10.91
N LEU A 112 3.61 -8.03 -12.08
CA LEU A 112 4.26 -8.25 -13.36
C LEU A 112 4.63 -6.90 -13.97
N ASP A 113 5.90 -6.71 -14.33
CA ASP A 113 6.36 -5.57 -15.11
C ASP A 113 6.93 -6.02 -16.48
N ASP A 114 7.59 -5.12 -17.20
CA ASP A 114 8.15 -5.42 -18.53
C ASP A 114 9.39 -6.32 -18.46
N TYR A 115 9.99 -6.48 -17.29
CA TYR A 115 11.20 -7.27 -17.07
C TYR A 115 10.94 -8.59 -16.35
N GLY A 116 9.74 -8.78 -15.80
CA GLY A 116 9.37 -10.04 -15.16
C GLY A 116 8.49 -9.90 -13.93
N ILE A 117 8.45 -10.97 -13.16
CA ILE A 117 7.67 -11.04 -11.93
C ILE A 117 8.52 -10.57 -10.77
N ARG A 118 8.04 -9.58 -10.03
CA ARG A 118 8.78 -9.01 -8.90
C ARG A 118 7.88 -8.59 -7.73
N ARG A 119 8.50 -8.42 -6.58
CA ARG A 119 7.85 -7.74 -5.45
C ARG A 119 7.88 -6.22 -5.65
N LEU A 120 6.93 -5.53 -5.04
CA LEU A 120 6.94 -4.06 -4.98
C LEU A 120 8.18 -3.58 -4.23
N THR A 121 8.78 -2.49 -4.68
CA THR A 121 9.81 -1.78 -3.92
C THR A 121 9.23 -1.08 -2.69
N PRO A 122 10.03 -0.71 -1.68
CA PRO A 122 9.56 0.10 -0.55
C PRO A 122 8.92 1.43 -0.97
N TYR A 123 9.42 2.07 -2.03
CA TYR A 123 8.86 3.33 -2.56
C TYR A 123 7.50 3.12 -3.23
N GLU A 124 7.31 2.04 -3.98
CA GLU A 124 5.99 1.68 -4.51
C GLU A 124 4.99 1.35 -3.39
N CYS A 125 5.47 0.71 -2.33
CA CYS A 125 4.65 0.50 -1.14
C CYS A 125 4.27 1.82 -0.45
N LEU A 126 5.13 2.86 -0.47
CA LEU A 126 4.78 4.21 -0.01
C LEU A 126 3.70 4.86 -0.89
N LYS A 127 3.75 4.68 -2.22
CA LYS A 127 2.67 5.13 -3.13
C LYS A 127 1.32 4.53 -2.73
N LEU A 128 1.28 3.24 -2.37
CA LEU A 128 0.08 2.57 -1.83
C LEU A 128 -0.39 3.10 -0.46
N GLN A 129 0.43 3.86 0.24
CA GLN A 129 0.04 4.60 1.45
C GLN A 129 -0.24 6.08 1.16
N GLY A 130 -0.10 6.50 -0.12
CA GLY A 130 -0.34 7.88 -0.55
C GLY A 130 0.69 8.89 -0.04
N PHE A 131 1.91 8.42 0.22
CA PHE A 131 3.03 9.33 0.49
C PHE A 131 3.37 10.13 -0.78
N PRO A 132 3.84 11.38 -0.64
CA PRO A 132 4.27 12.18 -1.78
C PRO A 132 5.55 11.59 -2.41
N ASP A 133 5.75 11.81 -3.71
CA ASP A 133 6.86 11.23 -4.48
C ASP A 133 8.25 11.73 -4.02
N ASP A 134 8.31 12.89 -3.39
CA ASP A 134 9.53 13.48 -2.82
C ASP A 134 9.92 12.90 -1.45
N TYR A 135 9.07 12.06 -0.85
CA TYR A 135 9.39 11.42 0.42
C TYR A 135 10.59 10.47 0.26
N LYS A 136 11.56 10.61 1.18
CA LYS A 136 12.76 9.77 1.21
C LYS A 136 12.88 9.05 2.55
N PHE A 137 13.29 7.78 2.49
CA PHE A 137 13.79 7.11 3.69
C PHE A 137 15.09 7.76 4.16
N ALA A 138 15.40 7.67 5.45
CA ALA A 138 16.68 8.14 5.97
C ALA A 138 17.84 7.44 5.23
N PRO A 139 18.95 8.16 4.93
CA PRO A 139 20.11 7.57 4.27
C PRO A 139 20.59 6.30 5.00
N GLY A 140 20.91 5.26 4.23
CA GLY A 140 21.36 3.99 4.78
C GLY A 140 20.25 3.10 5.38
N THR A 141 18.97 3.48 5.26
CA THR A 141 17.87 2.62 5.72
C THR A 141 17.88 1.26 4.99
N PRO A 142 18.08 0.13 5.69
CA PRO A 142 18.02 -1.18 5.05
C PRO A 142 16.64 -1.45 4.45
N MET A 143 16.58 -2.11 3.30
CA MET A 143 15.34 -2.43 2.57
C MET A 143 14.27 -3.06 3.48
N ARG A 144 14.65 -4.03 4.33
CA ARG A 144 13.73 -4.68 5.27
C ARG A 144 13.13 -3.71 6.28
N LYS A 145 13.92 -2.76 6.77
CA LYS A 145 13.46 -1.71 7.69
C LYS A 145 12.53 -0.73 6.99
N ALA A 146 12.80 -0.40 5.72
CA ALA A 146 11.90 0.42 4.90
C ALA A 146 10.52 -0.26 4.76
N TYR A 147 10.44 -1.54 4.45
CA TYR A 147 9.18 -2.29 4.44
C TYR A 147 8.44 -2.26 5.78
N LYS A 148 9.17 -2.39 6.91
CA LYS A 148 8.57 -2.28 8.24
C LYS A 148 7.94 -0.91 8.47
N GLN A 149 8.67 0.16 8.13
CA GLN A 149 8.18 1.53 8.27
C GLN A 149 6.90 1.74 7.46
N VAL A 150 6.90 1.30 6.20
CA VAL A 150 5.68 1.36 5.35
C VAL A 150 4.53 0.57 5.94
N GLY A 151 4.78 -0.65 6.41
CA GLY A 151 3.74 -1.50 7.00
C GLY A 151 3.13 -0.92 8.28
N ASN A 152 3.91 -0.16 9.06
CA ASN A 152 3.47 0.55 10.26
C ASN A 152 2.86 1.93 9.97
N SER A 153 2.97 2.42 8.74
CA SER A 153 2.45 3.73 8.37
C SER A 153 0.92 3.73 8.21
N VAL A 154 0.38 4.88 7.92
CA VAL A 154 -1.04 5.10 7.67
C VAL A 154 -1.26 5.60 6.25
N CYS A 155 -2.47 5.47 5.71
CA CYS A 155 -2.83 6.08 4.43
C CYS A 155 -2.90 7.61 4.59
N VAL A 156 -1.93 8.30 4.02
CA VAL A 156 -1.75 9.76 4.15
C VAL A 156 -2.97 10.56 3.68
N PRO A 157 -3.60 10.26 2.52
CA PRO A 157 -4.80 10.98 2.08
C PRO A 157 -5.97 10.87 3.06
N VAL A 158 -6.17 9.71 3.70
CA VAL A 158 -7.23 9.52 4.70
C VAL A 158 -6.98 10.43 5.91
N ILE A 159 -5.74 10.42 6.44
CA ILE A 159 -5.36 11.28 7.58
C ILE A 159 -5.50 12.75 7.23
N ARG A 160 -5.05 13.15 6.04
CA ARG A 160 -5.18 14.55 5.56
C ARG A 160 -6.63 15.01 5.55
N ARG A 161 -7.56 14.16 5.13
CA ARG A 161 -8.99 14.50 5.11
C ARG A 161 -9.58 14.60 6.52
N ILE A 162 -9.21 13.69 7.43
CA ILE A 162 -9.61 13.78 8.85
C ILE A 162 -9.06 15.06 9.48
N ALA A 163 -7.77 15.36 9.30
CA ALA A 163 -7.14 16.58 9.82
C ALA A 163 -7.81 17.86 9.28
N LYS A 164 -8.25 17.86 8.01
CA LYS A 164 -9.00 18.97 7.45
C LYS A 164 -10.34 19.18 8.18
N GLN A 165 -11.08 18.12 8.51
CA GLN A 165 -12.31 18.23 9.27
C GLN A 165 -12.07 18.74 10.69
N ILE A 166 -11.01 18.28 11.37
CA ILE A 166 -10.61 18.78 12.68
C ILE A 166 -10.32 20.29 12.59
N LYS A 167 -9.52 20.70 11.62
CA LYS A 167 -9.17 22.11 11.44
C LYS A 167 -10.41 22.99 11.27
N MET A 168 -11.37 22.58 10.45
CA MET A 168 -12.61 23.33 10.16
C MET A 168 -13.47 23.58 11.41
N VAL A 169 -13.43 22.71 12.42
CA VAL A 169 -14.23 22.90 13.65
C VAL A 169 -13.48 23.62 14.76
N MET A 170 -12.14 23.79 14.61
CA MET A 170 -11.28 24.49 15.54
C MET A 170 -11.02 25.96 15.16
N GLU A 171 -11.32 26.34 13.93
CA GLU A 171 -11.34 27.72 13.42
C GLU A 171 -12.73 28.35 13.59
#